data_6ad682a4a44d9f01f3f9274f5736e003
#
_entry.id   6ad682a4a44d9f01f3f9274f5736e003
#
_cell.length_a   1.000
_cell.length_b   1.000
_cell.length_c   1.000
_cell.angle_alpha   90.00
_cell.angle_beta   90.00
_cell.angle_gamma   90.00
#
_symmetry.space_group_name_H-M   'P 1'
#
loop_
_entity.id
_entity.type
_entity.pdbx_description
1 polymer ?
#
loop_
_entity_poly.entity_id
_entity_poly.type
_entity_poly.pdbx_seq_one_letter_code
_entity_poly.pdbx_strand_id
1 'polypeptide(L)'
;MTANDVLDLVTGWARAEAANDPGALDGLLDDEFVGVGPLGFVLHRDQWLARFGNGLENRAFAVEDPQVRDYGTAAVVVGVLAQETSFQGGDSSGRFRLTLVAARPDGRWRLAGVHIGPLQQPPAGRPPSS
;
A
#
# COMPACT_ATOMS: atom_id res chain seq x y z
N MET A 1 -9.91 19.81 3.20
CA MET A 1 -9.23 18.51 3.08
C MET A 1 -9.63 17.84 1.80
N THR A 2 -8.72 17.30 1.12
CA THR A 2 -8.93 16.95 -0.26
C THR A 2 -8.34 15.60 -0.60
N ALA A 3 -8.77 15.05 -1.73
CA ALA A 3 -8.17 13.84 -2.29
C ALA A 3 -6.66 14.01 -2.53
N ASN A 4 -6.18 15.25 -2.75
CA ASN A 4 -4.76 15.53 -2.95
C ASN A 4 -3.92 15.20 -1.72
N ASP A 5 -4.44 15.44 -0.51
CA ASP A 5 -3.71 15.11 0.72
C ASP A 5 -3.55 13.60 0.87
N VAL A 6 -4.59 12.85 0.50
CA VAL A 6 -4.52 11.39 0.51
C VAL A 6 -3.57 10.89 -0.57
N LEU A 7 -3.59 11.49 -1.76
CA LEU A 7 -2.65 11.13 -2.83
C LEU A 7 -1.21 11.43 -2.45
N ASP A 8 -0.97 12.52 -1.72
CA ASP A 8 0.37 12.83 -1.21
C ASP A 8 0.84 11.76 -0.23
N LEU A 9 -0.06 11.26 0.62
CA LEU A 9 0.25 10.15 1.52
C LEU A 9 0.60 8.88 0.73
N VAL A 10 -0.18 8.56 -0.29
CA VAL A 10 0.06 7.39 -1.15
C VAL A 10 1.43 7.50 -1.84
N THR A 11 1.73 8.67 -2.39
CA THR A 11 3.01 8.93 -3.04
C THR A 11 4.17 8.81 -2.06
N GLY A 12 4.02 9.37 -0.86
CA GLY A 12 5.04 9.29 0.18
C GLY A 12 5.29 7.84 0.62
N TRP A 13 4.22 7.08 0.78
CA TRP A 13 4.32 5.66 1.10
C TRP A 13 5.07 4.89 0.02
N ALA A 14 4.69 5.08 -1.25
CA ALA A 14 5.33 4.38 -2.36
C ALA A 14 6.83 4.72 -2.46
N ARG A 15 7.18 5.98 -2.23
CA ARG A 15 8.59 6.41 -2.23
C ARG A 15 9.38 5.78 -1.10
N ALA A 16 8.80 5.72 0.09
CA ALA A 16 9.47 5.12 1.25
C ALA A 16 9.67 3.62 1.06
N GLU A 17 8.68 2.93 0.50
CA GLU A 17 8.81 1.51 0.16
C GLU A 17 9.90 1.30 -0.90
N ALA A 18 9.88 2.10 -1.97
CA ALA A 18 10.87 2.00 -3.05
C ALA A 18 12.28 2.26 -2.55
N ALA A 19 12.43 3.14 -1.57
CA ALA A 19 13.72 3.47 -0.98
C ALA A 19 14.17 2.47 0.08
N ASN A 20 13.33 1.50 0.43
CA ASN A 20 13.60 0.54 1.50
C ASN A 20 13.93 1.26 2.83
N ASP A 21 13.09 2.24 3.16
CA ASP A 21 13.34 3.18 4.25
C ASP A 21 12.26 3.03 5.34
N PRO A 22 12.47 2.14 6.32
CA PRO A 22 11.50 1.97 7.39
C PRO A 22 11.37 3.21 8.28
N GLY A 23 12.40 4.04 8.38
CA GLY A 23 12.32 5.29 9.13
C GLY A 23 11.32 6.27 8.51
N ALA A 24 11.31 6.38 7.18
CA ALA A 24 10.33 7.22 6.49
C ALA A 24 8.92 6.65 6.62
N LEU A 25 8.77 5.32 6.54
CA LEU A 25 7.48 4.67 6.72
C LEU A 25 6.92 4.86 8.12
N ASP A 26 7.77 4.88 9.12
CA ASP A 26 7.36 5.01 10.52
C ASP A 26 6.45 6.23 10.74
N GLY A 27 6.74 7.34 10.06
CA GLY A 27 5.93 8.54 10.16
C GLY A 27 4.63 8.52 9.35
N LEU A 28 4.46 7.53 8.47
CA LEU A 28 3.31 7.46 7.58
C LEU A 28 2.26 6.44 8.02
N LEU A 29 2.61 5.52 8.91
CA LEU A 29 1.72 4.46 9.34
C LEU A 29 1.03 4.83 10.64
N ASP A 30 -0.28 4.56 10.71
CA ASP A 30 -1.04 4.71 11.93
C ASP A 30 -0.57 3.68 12.98
N ASP A 31 -0.75 4.00 14.26
CA ASP A 31 -0.37 3.10 15.35
C ASP A 31 -1.07 1.74 15.27
N GLU A 32 -2.29 1.72 14.74
CA GLU A 32 -3.11 0.52 14.58
C GLU A 32 -2.99 -0.10 13.18
N PHE A 33 -1.97 0.27 12.42
CA PHE A 33 -1.79 -0.18 11.06
C PHE A 33 -1.80 -1.70 10.93
N VAL A 34 -2.49 -2.19 9.89
CA VAL A 34 -2.48 -3.61 9.49
C VAL A 34 -2.21 -3.69 8.00
N GLY A 35 -1.28 -4.52 7.61
CA GLY A 35 -1.00 -4.78 6.20
C GLY A 35 -1.18 -6.25 5.86
N VAL A 36 -1.76 -6.52 4.68
CA VAL A 36 -1.91 -7.87 4.16
C VAL A 36 -1.15 -7.94 2.83
N GLY A 37 -0.15 -8.79 2.78
CA GLY A 37 0.68 -8.94 1.58
C GLY A 37 0.08 -9.91 0.56
N PRO A 38 0.77 -10.07 -0.60
CA PRO A 38 0.25 -10.89 -1.70
C PRO A 38 0.06 -12.36 -1.35
N LEU A 39 0.76 -12.86 -0.34
CA LEU A 39 0.63 -14.24 0.12
C LEU A 39 -0.40 -14.41 1.23
N GLY A 40 -1.07 -13.34 1.64
CA GLY A 40 -2.14 -13.39 2.62
C GLY A 40 -1.71 -13.26 4.07
N PHE A 41 -0.43 -13.05 4.34
CA PHE A 41 0.03 -12.84 5.71
C PHE A 41 -0.44 -11.49 6.22
N VAL A 42 -0.93 -11.47 7.47
CA VAL A 42 -1.34 -10.25 8.15
C VAL A 42 -0.17 -9.78 9.01
N LEU A 43 0.25 -8.53 8.79
CA LEU A 43 1.35 -7.92 9.52
C LEU A 43 0.84 -6.67 10.23
N HIS A 44 1.16 -6.57 11.52
CA HIS A 44 0.94 -5.34 12.27
C HIS A 44 2.05 -4.35 11.96
N ARG A 45 1.93 -3.13 12.48
CA ARG A 45 2.82 -2.03 12.16
C ARG A 45 4.29 -2.39 12.31
N ASP A 46 4.68 -2.91 13.48
CA ASP A 46 6.08 -3.22 13.76
C ASP A 46 6.61 -4.33 12.83
N GLN A 47 5.77 -5.31 12.55
CA GLN A 47 6.13 -6.40 11.64
C GLN A 47 6.29 -5.89 10.20
N TRP A 48 5.43 -4.94 9.78
CA TRP A 48 5.53 -4.35 8.45
C TRP A 48 6.86 -3.61 8.29
N LEU A 49 7.22 -2.79 9.30
CA LEU A 49 8.49 -2.06 9.30
C LEU A 49 9.69 -2.99 9.37
N ALA A 50 9.58 -4.12 10.06
CA ALA A 50 10.66 -5.07 10.21
C ALA A 50 10.98 -5.86 8.94
N ARG A 51 10.11 -5.81 7.91
CA ARG A 51 10.33 -6.55 6.66
C ARG A 51 11.68 -6.27 6.04
N PHE A 52 12.12 -5.02 6.07
CA PHE A 52 13.38 -4.59 5.45
C PHE A 52 14.58 -5.20 6.14
N GLY A 53 14.53 -5.36 7.47
CA GLY A 53 15.57 -6.06 8.22
C GLY A 53 15.51 -7.57 8.07
N ASN A 54 14.41 -8.10 7.57
CA ASN A 54 14.18 -9.53 7.41
C ASN A 54 14.33 -10.00 5.95
N GLY A 55 14.94 -9.18 5.09
CA GLY A 55 15.31 -9.60 3.75
C GLY A 55 14.40 -9.09 2.63
N LEU A 56 13.52 -8.12 2.93
CA LEU A 56 12.75 -7.47 1.87
C LEU A 56 13.61 -6.43 1.17
N GLU A 57 13.62 -6.47 -0.15
CA GLU A 57 14.26 -5.45 -0.97
C GLU A 57 13.36 -5.10 -2.14
N ASN A 58 13.00 -3.82 -2.23
CA ASN A 58 12.30 -3.27 -3.38
C ASN A 58 13.31 -2.62 -4.31
N ARG A 59 13.24 -2.95 -5.59
CA ARG A 59 14.00 -2.29 -6.65
C ARG A 59 13.13 -1.26 -7.36
N ALA A 60 11.82 -1.49 -7.36
CA ALA A 60 10.83 -0.54 -7.88
C ALA A 60 9.53 -0.74 -7.12
N PHE A 61 8.79 0.35 -6.91
CA PHE A 61 7.54 0.30 -6.16
C PHE A 61 6.73 1.53 -6.54
N ALA A 62 5.63 1.35 -7.22
CA ALA A 62 4.81 2.47 -7.70
C ALA A 62 3.33 2.11 -7.65
N VAL A 63 2.52 3.11 -7.33
CA VAL A 63 1.06 2.98 -7.35
C VAL A 63 0.55 3.60 -8.64
N GLU A 64 -0.23 2.82 -9.38
CA GLU A 64 -0.84 3.23 -10.65
C GLU A 64 -2.34 3.40 -10.49
N ASP A 65 -2.90 4.40 -11.15
CA ASP A 65 -4.34 4.68 -11.20
C ASP A 65 -5.03 4.70 -9.83
N PRO A 66 -4.51 5.42 -8.85
CA PRO A 66 -5.17 5.45 -7.54
C PRO A 66 -6.52 6.17 -7.62
N GLN A 67 -7.57 5.49 -7.16
CA GLN A 67 -8.91 6.04 -7.07
C GLN A 67 -9.24 6.27 -5.60
N VAL A 68 -9.43 7.52 -5.22
CA VAL A 68 -9.63 7.92 -3.83
C VAL A 68 -11.11 8.11 -3.53
N ARG A 69 -11.57 7.51 -2.43
CA ARG A 69 -12.88 7.80 -1.86
C ARG A 69 -12.68 8.40 -0.48
N ASP A 70 -12.98 9.69 -0.37
CA ASP A 70 -12.75 10.47 0.84
C ASP A 70 -14.05 10.54 1.66
N TYR A 71 -13.98 10.09 2.91
CA TYR A 71 -15.12 10.09 3.82
C TYR A 71 -14.93 11.06 4.99
N GLY A 72 -14.01 12.01 4.85
CA GLY A 72 -13.76 13.03 5.86
C GLY A 72 -12.60 12.66 6.78
N THR A 73 -12.82 11.74 7.71
CA THR A 73 -11.77 11.30 8.64
C THR A 73 -11.09 10.01 8.19
N ALA A 74 -11.58 9.43 7.11
CA ALA A 74 -10.99 8.23 6.50
C ALA A 74 -11.13 8.31 4.99
N ALA A 75 -10.28 7.56 4.29
CA ALA A 75 -10.36 7.44 2.84
C ALA A 75 -9.96 6.03 2.44
N VAL A 76 -10.55 5.55 1.35
CA VAL A 76 -10.19 4.28 0.74
C VAL A 76 -9.59 4.58 -0.63
N VAL A 77 -8.44 3.97 -0.91
CA VAL A 77 -7.78 4.12 -2.21
C VAL A 77 -7.67 2.75 -2.85
N VAL A 78 -8.15 2.63 -4.07
CA VAL A 78 -8.02 1.41 -4.86
C VAL A 78 -7.17 1.74 -6.08
N GLY A 79 -6.17 0.91 -6.32
CA GLY A 79 -5.27 1.12 -7.45
C GLY A 79 -4.57 -0.16 -7.83
N VAL A 80 -3.46 0.02 -8.53
CA VAL A 80 -2.59 -1.08 -8.92
C VAL A 80 -1.21 -0.80 -8.34
N LEU A 81 -0.62 -1.82 -7.73
CA LEU A 81 0.76 -1.76 -7.27
C LEU A 81 1.64 -2.44 -8.30
N ALA A 82 2.62 -1.72 -8.83
CA ALA A 82 3.67 -2.28 -9.67
C ALA A 82 4.95 -2.32 -8.84
N GLN A 83 5.47 -3.50 -8.59
CA GLN A 83 6.67 -3.65 -7.78
C GLN A 83 7.66 -4.63 -8.40
N GLU A 84 8.94 -4.35 -8.19
CA GLU A 84 10.02 -5.29 -8.40
C GLU A 84 10.64 -5.52 -7.03
N THR A 85 10.34 -6.68 -6.45
CA THR A 85 10.60 -6.94 -5.04
C THR A 85 11.14 -8.35 -4.88
N SER A 86 12.10 -8.49 -3.97
CA SER A 86 12.52 -9.80 -3.49
C SER A 86 12.36 -9.85 -1.98
N PHE A 87 12.06 -11.05 -1.48
CA PHE A 87 11.98 -11.29 -0.05
C PHE A 87 12.71 -12.60 0.25
N GLN A 88 13.79 -12.50 1.03
CA GLN A 88 14.61 -13.65 1.40
C GLN A 88 15.05 -14.46 0.18
N GLY A 89 15.40 -13.77 -0.91
CA GLY A 89 15.86 -14.38 -2.15
C GLY A 89 14.75 -14.83 -3.11
N GLY A 90 13.49 -14.79 -2.68
CA GLY A 90 12.35 -15.11 -3.54
C GLY A 90 11.82 -13.89 -4.27
N ASP A 91 11.49 -14.06 -5.54
CA ASP A 91 10.91 -12.97 -6.33
C ASP A 91 9.44 -12.77 -6.02
N SER A 92 9.06 -11.53 -5.76
CA SER A 92 7.68 -11.13 -5.48
C SER A 92 7.27 -9.96 -6.37
N SER A 93 7.84 -9.92 -7.57
CA SER A 93 7.61 -8.84 -8.54
C SER A 93 6.33 -9.05 -9.32
N GLY A 94 5.78 -7.95 -9.82
CA GLY A 94 4.61 -7.97 -10.68
C GLY A 94 3.67 -6.82 -10.40
N ARG A 95 2.46 -6.96 -10.90
CA ARG A 95 1.39 -6.00 -10.71
C ARG A 95 0.28 -6.64 -9.89
N PHE A 96 -0.20 -5.91 -8.92
CA PHE A 96 -1.13 -6.42 -7.92
C PHE A 96 -2.30 -5.46 -7.74
N ARG A 97 -3.44 -5.98 -7.29
CA ARG A 97 -4.52 -5.14 -6.82
C ARG A 97 -4.15 -4.57 -5.46
N LEU A 98 -4.30 -3.25 -5.32
CA LEU A 98 -3.94 -2.53 -4.11
C LEU A 98 -5.16 -1.84 -3.53
N THR A 99 -5.40 -2.04 -2.24
CA THR A 99 -6.36 -1.26 -1.48
C THR A 99 -5.64 -0.65 -0.29
N LEU A 100 -5.79 0.65 -0.12
CA LEU A 100 -5.24 1.38 1.01
C LEU A 100 -6.38 1.98 1.81
N VAL A 101 -6.24 1.99 3.12
CA VAL A 101 -7.13 2.73 4.01
C VAL A 101 -6.30 3.79 4.69
N ALA A 102 -6.70 5.05 4.51
CA ALA A 102 -6.09 6.19 5.17
C ALA A 102 -7.03 6.72 6.24
N ALA A 103 -6.48 7.23 7.32
CA ALA A 103 -7.27 7.81 8.41
C ALA A 103 -6.56 9.03 8.96
N ARG A 104 -7.34 9.96 9.53
CA ARG A 104 -6.80 11.14 10.21
C ARG A 104 -7.56 11.41 11.51
N PRO A 105 -7.43 10.52 12.49
CA PRO A 105 -8.18 10.71 13.73
C PRO A 105 -7.78 11.98 14.49
N ASP A 106 -6.55 12.44 14.27
CA ASP A 106 -6.01 13.65 14.90
C ASP A 106 -5.75 14.79 13.90
N GLY A 107 -6.39 14.73 12.73
CA GLY A 107 -6.22 15.75 11.68
C GLY A 107 -5.06 15.51 10.73
N ARG A 108 -4.23 14.52 10.99
CA ARG A 108 -3.10 14.16 10.13
C ARG A 108 -3.37 12.83 9.43
N TRP A 109 -3.23 12.81 8.11
CA TRP A 109 -3.43 11.59 7.35
C TRP A 109 -2.29 10.58 7.58
N ARG A 110 -2.67 9.35 7.92
CA ARG A 110 -1.75 8.21 8.01
C ARG A 110 -2.39 6.99 7.38
N LEU A 111 -1.58 6.02 7.00
CA LEU A 111 -2.09 4.75 6.49
C LEU A 111 -2.50 3.85 7.66
N ALA A 112 -3.76 3.45 7.64
CA ALA A 112 -4.32 2.52 8.62
C ALA A 112 -4.31 1.08 8.11
N GLY A 113 -4.32 0.89 6.79
CA GLY A 113 -4.33 -0.44 6.23
C GLY A 113 -3.82 -0.49 4.80
N VAL A 114 -3.23 -1.64 4.46
CA VAL A 114 -2.77 -1.97 3.11
C VAL A 114 -3.18 -3.40 2.82
N HIS A 115 -3.77 -3.64 1.66
CA HIS A 115 -4.04 -4.99 1.20
C HIS A 115 -3.55 -5.12 -0.24
N ILE A 116 -2.65 -6.06 -0.46
CA ILE A 116 -2.08 -6.36 -1.76
C ILE A 116 -2.52 -7.76 -2.15
N GLY A 117 -3.21 -7.89 -3.25
CA GLY A 117 -3.74 -9.18 -3.70
C GLY A 117 -3.55 -9.37 -5.20
N PRO A 118 -4.03 -10.50 -5.72
CA PRO A 118 -3.88 -10.76 -7.15
C PRO A 118 -4.68 -9.76 -7.98
N LEU A 119 -4.08 -9.33 -9.08
CA LEU A 119 -4.75 -8.49 -10.07
C LEU A 119 -5.37 -9.41 -11.12
N GLN A 120 -6.69 -9.36 -11.22
CA GLN A 120 -7.40 -10.17 -12.20
C GLN A 120 -8.17 -9.28 -13.16
N GLN A 121 -8.23 -9.72 -14.42
CA GLN A 121 -9.01 -9.06 -15.44
C GLN A 121 -10.33 -9.77 -15.61
N PRO A 122 -11.43 -9.04 -15.84
CA PRO A 122 -12.69 -9.70 -16.17
C PRO A 122 -12.53 -10.46 -17.49
N PRO A 123 -13.28 -11.55 -17.69
CA PRO A 123 -13.29 -12.25 -18.97
C PRO A 123 -13.67 -11.30 -20.11
N ALA A 124 -13.10 -11.56 -21.30
CA ALA A 124 -13.42 -10.78 -22.49
C ALA A 124 -14.91 -10.78 -22.78
N GLY A 125 -15.45 -9.62 -23.17
CA GLY A 125 -16.87 -9.47 -23.48
C GLY A 125 -17.77 -9.25 -22.27
N ARG A 126 -17.20 -9.13 -21.07
CA ARG A 126 -17.96 -8.83 -19.85
C ARG A 126 -17.57 -7.48 -19.30
N PRO A 127 -18.53 -6.71 -18.76
CA PRO A 127 -18.19 -5.55 -17.98
C PRO A 127 -17.52 -5.95 -16.66
N PRO A 128 -16.64 -5.12 -16.10
CA PRO A 128 -16.10 -5.40 -14.78
C PRO A 128 -17.20 -5.45 -13.73
N SER A 129 -17.02 -6.31 -12.74
CA SER A 129 -17.86 -6.31 -11.55
C SER A 129 -17.55 -5.06 -10.73
N SER A 130 -18.58 -4.43 -10.25
CA SER A 130 -18.43 -3.25 -9.40
C SER A 130 -18.51 -3.60 -7.92
#